data_cdb11330c461d28df27427ab050e2720
#
_entry.id   cdb11330c461d28df27427ab050e2720
#
_cell.length_a   1.000
_cell.length_b   1.000
_cell.length_c   1.000
_cell.angle_alpha   90.00
_cell.angle_beta   90.00
_cell.angle_gamma   90.00
#
_symmetry.space_group_name_H-M   'P 1'
#
loop_
_entity.id
_entity.type
_entity.pdbx_description
1 polymer ?
#
loop_
_entity_poly.entity_id
_entity_poly.type
_entity_poly.pdbx_seq_one_letter_code
_entity_poly.pdbx_strand_id
1 'polypeptide(L)'
;MISVSNVTMRYGSKILFEDVSTQFISGRRYGLTGPNGAGKSTFMKVLTGELEAQKGVVVRPRKLGILRQDQYAFDAYRVIDTVIMGNAPLWAALEERENLYNKAELTDEDGSRLGELEGIVGDENGYEAEADAAILLQGLDIPDSVHERKMSELQGGQKVRVLLAQALFGSPDALLLDEPTNYLDLESVHWLQDFLLAYRGTLITISHDRHFLNAVCTHIADIDYQTIITYNGGYDDMVMQKVSVRTRIESQNEEREKKIEQLNDFIARFSAGTRSSQVNSRKKEVERLATTELARSNIQRPFIRFDMLRPSGKHVLEIEGVTKTYDTPAPDGTTGPVFTPFTCSLLRGDKVILMGRNGTGKTTLIKSLLSGVPDVQDNDFVRTHGDVKWGHEAQIGYFAQDHKAAIQHGTTVAEWLHGFDPKKSTEEIRGILGQMLFRGEEGTKKTDALSGGEAARLLFCKLMMQKPNILILDEPTNHLDLESINALNQSLQKYEGTVLLVTHDQDLIEEVGTRIWHFEHGKVTDHKGPYEEYQQQLAMSAK
;
A
#
# COMPACT_ATOMS: atom_id res chain seq x y z
N MET A 1 -2.25 17.49 18.58
CA MET A 1 -3.68 17.35 18.21
C MET A 1 -3.95 18.10 16.91
N ILE A 2 -4.68 17.50 15.98
CA ILE A 2 -5.17 18.15 14.75
C ILE A 2 -6.69 18.22 14.83
N SER A 3 -7.27 19.40 14.58
CA SER A 3 -8.73 19.61 14.60
C SER A 3 -9.22 20.08 13.25
N VAL A 4 -10.24 19.41 12.73
CA VAL A 4 -10.88 19.68 11.44
C VAL A 4 -12.32 20.13 11.72
N SER A 5 -12.73 21.27 11.16
CA SER A 5 -14.06 21.85 11.39
C SER A 5 -14.71 22.25 10.07
N ASN A 6 -15.84 21.61 9.75
CA ASN A 6 -16.71 21.86 8.59
C ASN A 6 -15.97 21.87 7.24
N VAL A 7 -14.98 20.98 7.09
CA VAL A 7 -14.14 20.92 5.89
C VAL A 7 -14.90 20.26 4.74
N THR A 8 -14.89 20.93 3.60
CA THR A 8 -15.50 20.46 2.35
C THR A 8 -14.49 20.51 1.21
N MET A 9 -14.43 19.44 0.41
CA MET A 9 -13.53 19.34 -0.75
C MET A 9 -14.22 18.69 -1.95
N ARG A 10 -14.07 19.30 -3.12
CA ARG A 10 -14.64 18.84 -4.39
C ARG A 10 -13.62 19.00 -5.53
N TYR A 11 -13.65 18.11 -6.49
CA TYR A 11 -12.97 18.24 -7.76
C TYR A 11 -14.01 18.29 -8.90
N GLY A 12 -14.21 19.47 -9.48
CA GLY A 12 -15.27 19.69 -10.46
C GLY A 12 -16.65 19.40 -9.86
N SER A 13 -17.38 18.48 -10.46
CA SER A 13 -18.69 18.01 -9.96
C SER A 13 -18.62 16.92 -8.89
N LYS A 14 -17.44 16.30 -8.70
CA LYS A 14 -17.26 15.20 -7.76
C LYS A 14 -16.99 15.73 -6.37
N ILE A 15 -17.90 15.47 -5.42
CA ILE A 15 -17.70 15.72 -4.00
C ILE A 15 -16.83 14.59 -3.44
N LEU A 16 -15.71 14.92 -2.82
CA LEU A 16 -14.89 13.95 -2.09
C LEU A 16 -15.41 13.79 -0.67
N PHE A 17 -15.56 14.90 0.04
CA PHE A 17 -16.15 14.95 1.39
C PHE A 17 -16.75 16.33 1.64
N GLU A 18 -17.81 16.37 2.47
CA GLU A 18 -18.60 17.57 2.76
C GLU A 18 -18.88 17.67 4.26
N ASP A 19 -18.72 18.90 4.80
CA ASP A 19 -18.98 19.26 6.21
C ASP A 19 -18.30 18.35 7.24
N VAL A 20 -17.09 17.88 6.94
CA VAL A 20 -16.33 17.01 7.83
C VAL A 20 -15.84 17.79 9.05
N SER A 21 -16.21 17.28 10.23
CA SER A 21 -15.70 17.76 11.53
C SER A 21 -15.20 16.58 12.34
N THR A 22 -13.89 16.54 12.60
CA THR A 22 -13.23 15.46 13.34
C THR A 22 -12.02 15.96 14.11
N GLN A 23 -11.61 15.25 15.15
CA GLN A 23 -10.46 15.59 15.97
C GLN A 23 -9.52 14.39 16.09
N PHE A 24 -8.25 14.63 15.77
CA PHE A 24 -7.18 13.67 15.94
C PHE A 24 -6.40 14.03 17.21
N ILE A 25 -6.62 13.25 18.25
CA ILE A 25 -6.16 13.52 19.61
C ILE A 25 -4.73 13.01 19.80
N SER A 26 -3.91 13.75 20.56
CA SER A 26 -2.53 13.34 20.91
C SER A 26 -2.53 12.00 21.66
N GLY A 27 -1.52 11.18 21.40
CA GLY A 27 -1.40 9.83 21.96
C GLY A 27 -2.29 8.78 21.31
N ARG A 28 -3.07 9.14 20.27
CA ARG A 28 -3.85 8.20 19.49
C ARG A 28 -3.25 8.02 18.09
N ARG A 29 -3.44 6.82 17.56
CA ARG A 29 -2.96 6.41 16.23
C ARG A 29 -4.16 6.10 15.34
N TYR A 30 -4.30 6.89 14.27
CA TYR A 30 -5.44 6.82 13.36
C TYR A 30 -5.01 6.23 12.01
N GLY A 31 -5.67 5.16 11.58
CA GLY A 31 -5.61 4.69 10.20
C GLY A 31 -6.65 5.42 9.35
N LEU A 32 -6.23 6.04 8.26
CA LEU A 32 -7.15 6.67 7.31
C LEU A 32 -7.44 5.70 6.17
N THR A 33 -8.68 5.21 6.10
CA THR A 33 -9.11 4.20 5.14
C THR A 33 -10.20 4.73 4.21
N GLY A 34 -10.55 3.96 3.22
CA GLY A 34 -11.60 4.26 2.25
C GLY A 34 -11.22 3.78 0.85
N PRO A 35 -12.20 3.68 -0.07
CA PRO A 35 -11.96 3.18 -1.42
C PRO A 35 -11.00 4.08 -2.22
N ASN A 36 -10.41 3.53 -3.29
CA ASN A 36 -9.59 4.32 -4.19
C ASN A 36 -10.42 5.46 -4.82
N GLY A 37 -9.83 6.66 -4.83
CA GLY A 37 -10.52 7.86 -5.31
C GLY A 37 -11.55 8.46 -4.33
N ALA A 38 -11.62 7.98 -3.07
CA ALA A 38 -12.43 8.58 -2.00
C ALA A 38 -11.86 9.91 -1.48
N GLY A 39 -10.58 10.20 -1.77
CA GLY A 39 -9.95 11.44 -1.35
C GLY A 39 -8.99 11.32 -0.17
N LYS A 40 -8.50 10.09 0.16
CA LYS A 40 -7.54 9.87 1.26
C LYS A 40 -6.33 10.80 1.19
N SER A 41 -5.55 10.73 0.10
CA SER A 41 -4.37 11.58 -0.09
C SER A 41 -4.72 13.05 -0.21
N THR A 42 -5.91 13.40 -0.75
CA THR A 42 -6.41 14.78 -0.76
C THR A 42 -6.68 15.28 0.66
N PHE A 43 -7.32 14.46 1.50
CA PHE A 43 -7.56 14.81 2.88
C PHE A 43 -6.25 14.94 3.66
N MET A 44 -5.29 14.04 3.41
CA MET A 44 -3.94 14.15 3.98
C MET A 44 -3.28 15.47 3.60
N LYS A 45 -3.32 15.90 2.32
CA LYS A 45 -2.81 17.20 1.86
C LYS A 45 -3.53 18.38 2.49
N VAL A 46 -4.83 18.25 2.78
CA VAL A 46 -5.57 19.28 3.55
C VAL A 46 -5.10 19.29 5.01
N LEU A 47 -4.79 18.15 5.61
CA LEU A 47 -4.25 18.09 6.98
C LEU A 47 -2.83 18.65 7.06
N THR A 48 -1.96 18.42 6.06
CA THR A 48 -0.59 18.97 6.03
C THR A 48 -0.56 20.48 5.75
N GLY A 49 -1.58 21.00 5.08
CA GLY A 49 -1.63 22.38 4.62
C GLY A 49 -1.05 22.59 3.22
N GLU A 50 -0.68 21.52 2.52
CA GLU A 50 -0.27 21.57 1.12
C GLU A 50 -1.43 21.93 0.18
N LEU A 51 -2.66 21.66 0.63
CA LEU A 51 -3.88 21.97 -0.09
C LEU A 51 -4.86 22.69 0.83
N GLU A 52 -5.38 23.84 0.38
CA GLU A 52 -6.43 24.55 1.09
C GLU A 52 -7.80 23.92 0.84
N ALA A 53 -8.57 23.72 1.91
CA ALA A 53 -9.95 23.27 1.78
C ALA A 53 -10.83 24.38 1.19
N GLN A 54 -11.85 24.00 0.40
CA GLN A 54 -12.78 24.98 -0.17
C GLN A 54 -13.65 25.66 0.90
N LYS A 55 -13.94 24.93 1.99
CA LYS A 55 -14.62 25.44 3.19
C LYS A 55 -14.03 24.78 4.42
N GLY A 56 -14.20 25.44 5.54
CA GLY A 56 -13.78 24.94 6.85
C GLY A 56 -12.38 25.36 7.26
N VAL A 57 -11.94 24.86 8.41
CA VAL A 57 -10.66 25.22 9.02
C VAL A 57 -9.98 23.97 9.58
N VAL A 58 -8.65 23.90 9.41
CA VAL A 58 -7.81 22.86 10.03
C VAL A 58 -6.80 23.53 10.95
N VAL A 59 -6.84 23.16 12.22
CA VAL A 59 -5.86 23.61 13.24
C VAL A 59 -4.81 22.52 13.40
N ARG A 60 -3.53 22.90 13.31
CA ARG A 60 -2.36 22.00 13.30
C ARG A 60 -1.40 22.32 14.44
N PRO A 61 -0.65 21.36 14.97
CA PRO A 61 0.47 21.62 15.87
C PRO A 61 1.64 22.25 15.11
N ARG A 62 2.65 22.73 15.85
CA ARG A 62 3.81 23.40 15.25
C ARG A 62 4.76 22.45 14.55
N LYS A 63 5.02 21.27 15.15
CA LYS A 63 5.95 20.28 14.63
C LYS A 63 5.16 19.16 13.95
N LEU A 64 5.22 19.09 12.63
CA LEU A 64 4.60 18.05 11.81
C LEU A 64 5.69 17.23 11.13
N GLY A 65 5.66 15.91 11.33
CA GLY A 65 6.40 14.96 10.50
C GLY A 65 5.50 14.51 9.35
N ILE A 66 5.97 14.71 8.12
CA ILE A 66 5.18 14.44 6.93
C ILE A 66 6.01 13.57 5.99
N LEU A 67 5.49 12.38 5.64
CA LEU A 67 6.10 11.58 4.59
C LEU A 67 5.77 12.19 3.22
N ARG A 68 6.78 12.79 2.59
CA ARG A 68 6.66 13.44 1.29
C ARG A 68 6.75 12.42 0.17
N GLN A 69 5.98 12.64 -0.89
CA GLN A 69 5.94 11.76 -2.06
C GLN A 69 6.99 12.11 -3.13
N ASP A 70 7.56 13.32 -3.11
CA ASP A 70 8.59 13.73 -4.04
C ASP A 70 9.95 13.18 -3.63
N GLN A 71 10.38 12.14 -4.32
CA GLN A 71 11.64 11.41 -4.06
C GLN A 71 12.89 12.18 -4.52
N TYR A 72 12.73 13.23 -5.32
CA TYR A 72 13.86 13.95 -5.96
C TYR A 72 14.13 15.32 -5.35
N ALA A 73 13.25 15.78 -4.45
CA ALA A 73 13.38 17.11 -3.83
C ALA A 73 14.69 17.33 -3.07
N PHE A 74 15.33 16.25 -2.62
CA PHE A 74 16.54 16.29 -1.78
C PHE A 74 17.80 15.73 -2.48
N ASP A 75 17.79 15.52 -3.78
CA ASP A 75 18.87 14.87 -4.53
C ASP A 75 20.26 15.52 -4.38
N ALA A 76 20.30 16.80 -4.03
CA ALA A 76 21.54 17.54 -3.82
C ALA A 76 22.20 17.30 -2.45
N TYR A 77 21.45 16.82 -1.46
CA TYR A 77 21.88 16.70 -0.06
C TYR A 77 22.41 15.31 0.27
N ARG A 78 23.19 15.21 1.36
CA ARG A 78 23.59 13.90 1.93
C ARG A 78 22.37 13.22 2.53
N VAL A 79 22.42 11.89 2.59
CA VAL A 79 21.35 11.06 3.16
C VAL A 79 21.07 11.46 4.61
N ILE A 80 22.12 11.58 5.44
CA ILE A 80 21.98 11.92 6.86
C ILE A 80 21.42 13.34 7.05
N ASP A 81 21.88 14.33 6.27
CA ASP A 81 21.37 15.70 6.31
C ASP A 81 19.88 15.75 5.93
N THR A 82 19.49 14.96 4.93
CA THR A 82 18.08 14.86 4.52
C THR A 82 17.20 14.41 5.67
N VAL A 83 17.66 13.49 6.52
CA VAL A 83 16.90 13.08 7.72
C VAL A 83 16.80 14.22 8.72
N ILE A 84 17.92 14.91 9.02
CA ILE A 84 17.96 16.03 9.99
C ILE A 84 17.06 17.19 9.55
N MET A 85 16.90 17.42 8.23
CA MET A 85 15.97 18.40 7.66
C MET A 85 14.49 18.15 8.06
N GLY A 86 14.16 16.99 8.61
CA GLY A 86 12.85 16.71 9.20
C GLY A 86 12.52 17.64 10.37
N ASN A 87 13.54 18.13 11.09
CA ASN A 87 13.43 19.19 12.08
C ASN A 87 13.89 20.52 11.47
N ALA A 88 12.97 21.23 10.80
CA ALA A 88 13.29 22.46 10.07
C ALA A 88 13.94 23.58 10.96
N PRO A 89 13.50 23.82 12.21
CA PRO A 89 14.19 24.77 13.09
C PRO A 89 15.63 24.40 13.38
N LEU A 90 15.89 23.12 13.67
CA LEU A 90 17.25 22.64 13.91
C LEU A 90 18.11 22.78 12.67
N TRP A 91 17.63 22.33 11.50
CA TRP A 91 18.38 22.40 10.25
C TRP A 91 18.75 23.83 9.90
N ALA A 92 17.81 24.76 9.97
CA ALA A 92 18.08 26.18 9.73
C ALA A 92 19.15 26.75 10.68
N ALA A 93 19.10 26.36 11.95
CA ALA A 93 20.10 26.80 12.93
C ALA A 93 21.49 26.21 12.64
N LEU A 94 21.57 24.93 12.25
CA LEU A 94 22.84 24.28 11.88
C LEU A 94 23.45 24.91 10.63
N GLU A 95 22.65 25.16 9.59
CA GLU A 95 23.09 25.76 8.33
C GLU A 95 23.56 27.21 8.54
N GLU A 96 22.80 28.02 9.29
CA GLU A 96 23.17 29.40 9.60
C GLU A 96 24.45 29.45 10.47
N ARG A 97 24.56 28.55 11.45
CA ARG A 97 25.74 28.42 12.32
C ARG A 97 26.99 28.09 11.50
N GLU A 98 26.90 27.13 10.59
CA GLU A 98 28.01 26.75 9.73
C GLU A 98 28.42 27.90 8.80
N ASN A 99 27.48 28.61 8.22
CA ASN A 99 27.71 29.78 7.40
C ASN A 99 28.42 30.90 8.18
N LEU A 100 28.04 31.11 9.46
CA LEU A 100 28.73 32.08 10.31
C LEU A 100 30.16 31.66 10.65
N TYR A 101 30.40 30.40 11.00
CA TYR A 101 31.74 29.89 11.27
C TYR A 101 32.68 29.96 10.04
N ASN A 102 32.16 29.90 8.83
CA ASN A 102 32.92 30.00 7.59
C ASN A 102 33.23 31.46 7.18
N LYS A 103 32.79 32.49 7.93
CA LYS A 103 33.15 33.88 7.69
C LYS A 103 34.61 34.13 8.10
N ALA A 104 35.33 34.89 7.27
CA ALA A 104 36.74 35.24 7.53
C ALA A 104 36.92 36.12 8.79
N GLU A 105 35.94 36.97 9.09
CA GLU A 105 35.90 37.82 10.28
C GLU A 105 34.47 37.79 10.88
N LEU A 106 34.40 37.55 12.19
CA LEU A 106 33.14 37.56 12.93
C LEU A 106 32.93 38.95 13.56
N THR A 107 31.75 39.52 13.42
CA THR A 107 31.32 40.74 14.10
C THR A 107 30.72 40.41 15.47
N ASP A 108 30.60 41.44 16.34
CA ASP A 108 29.92 41.27 17.66
C ASP A 108 28.47 40.83 17.51
N GLU A 109 27.81 41.23 16.42
CA GLU A 109 26.47 40.78 16.06
C GLU A 109 26.44 39.30 15.68
N ASP A 110 27.43 38.84 14.89
CA ASP A 110 27.59 37.42 14.53
C ASP A 110 27.83 36.58 15.82
N GLY A 111 28.61 37.09 16.78
CA GLY A 111 28.82 36.42 18.06
C GLY A 111 27.52 36.26 18.89
N SER A 112 26.72 37.32 18.96
CA SER A 112 25.39 37.25 19.60
C SER A 112 24.47 36.25 18.89
N ARG A 113 24.47 36.28 17.57
CA ARG A 113 23.64 35.34 16.75
C ARG A 113 24.07 33.89 16.93
N LEU A 114 25.38 33.60 16.97
CA LEU A 114 25.89 32.27 17.30
C LEU A 114 25.39 31.78 18.67
N GLY A 115 25.36 32.63 19.68
CA GLY A 115 24.81 32.28 20.99
C GLY A 115 23.32 31.89 20.95
N GLU A 116 22.51 32.61 20.15
CA GLU A 116 21.09 32.25 19.94
C GLU A 116 20.93 30.92 19.20
N LEU A 117 21.76 30.68 18.16
CA LEU A 117 21.73 29.44 17.37
C LEU A 117 22.14 28.24 18.23
N GLU A 118 23.17 28.37 19.07
CA GLU A 118 23.56 27.31 20.02
C GLU A 118 22.44 27.00 21.02
N GLY A 119 21.66 28.01 21.43
CA GLY A 119 20.44 27.78 22.21
C GLY A 119 19.42 26.92 21.48
N ILE A 120 19.13 27.22 20.20
CA ILE A 120 18.20 26.43 19.38
C ILE A 120 18.72 25.01 19.18
N VAL A 121 20.03 24.84 18.86
CA VAL A 121 20.66 23.53 18.69
C VAL A 121 20.55 22.71 19.98
N GLY A 122 20.75 23.33 21.15
CA GLY A 122 20.57 22.67 22.45
C GLY A 122 19.13 22.25 22.71
N ASP A 123 18.17 23.17 22.50
CA ASP A 123 16.73 22.93 22.72
C ASP A 123 16.16 21.84 21.80
N GLU A 124 16.67 21.71 20.57
CA GLU A 124 16.23 20.74 19.57
C GLU A 124 17.09 19.46 19.56
N ASN A 125 17.92 19.23 20.58
CA ASN A 125 18.81 18.07 20.73
C ASN A 125 19.80 17.90 19.55
N GLY A 126 20.24 19.01 18.97
CA GLY A 126 21.03 19.03 17.73
C GLY A 126 22.43 18.39 17.86
N TYR A 127 22.98 18.27 19.07
CA TYR A 127 24.29 17.61 19.29
C TYR A 127 24.26 16.11 19.07
N GLU A 128 23.08 15.47 19.20
CA GLU A 128 22.87 14.05 18.95
C GLU A 128 22.19 13.77 17.60
N ALA A 129 21.94 14.81 16.80
CA ALA A 129 21.12 14.74 15.58
C ALA A 129 21.62 13.71 14.57
N GLU A 130 22.95 13.61 14.35
CA GLU A 130 23.53 12.61 13.43
C GLU A 130 23.37 11.18 13.96
N ALA A 131 23.51 10.97 15.28
CA ALA A 131 23.32 9.66 15.90
C ALA A 131 21.85 9.23 15.82
N ASP A 132 20.91 10.12 16.14
CA ASP A 132 19.49 9.86 16.05
C ASP A 132 19.06 9.57 14.60
N ALA A 133 19.58 10.35 13.64
CA ALA A 133 19.32 10.11 12.23
C ALA A 133 19.88 8.75 11.75
N ALA A 134 21.08 8.36 12.21
CA ALA A 134 21.67 7.07 11.89
C ALA A 134 20.84 5.90 12.44
N ILE A 135 20.31 6.01 13.67
CA ILE A 135 19.42 4.99 14.27
C ILE A 135 18.16 4.79 13.41
N LEU A 136 17.53 5.88 12.97
CA LEU A 136 16.34 5.81 12.11
C LEU A 136 16.65 5.17 10.75
N LEU A 137 17.79 5.55 10.15
CA LEU A 137 18.24 5.00 8.87
C LEU A 137 18.54 3.50 8.97
N GLN A 138 19.25 3.06 10.02
CA GLN A 138 19.54 1.65 10.28
C GLN A 138 18.26 0.83 10.48
N GLY A 139 17.31 1.35 11.26
CA GLY A 139 16.01 0.71 11.47
C GLY A 139 15.19 0.54 10.19
N LEU A 140 15.42 1.40 9.20
CA LEU A 140 14.81 1.33 7.87
C LEU A 140 15.69 0.64 6.83
N ASP A 141 16.66 -0.18 7.26
CA ASP A 141 17.58 -0.95 6.40
C ASP A 141 18.36 -0.07 5.40
N ILE A 142 18.81 1.09 5.86
CA ILE A 142 19.77 1.96 5.15
C ILE A 142 21.13 1.83 5.85
N PRO A 143 22.12 1.17 5.21
CA PRO A 143 23.41 0.89 5.85
C PRO A 143 24.26 2.15 6.00
N ASP A 144 25.12 2.18 7.03
CA ASP A 144 26.01 3.31 7.36
C ASP A 144 26.88 3.76 6.18
N SER A 145 27.26 2.82 5.31
CA SER A 145 28.10 3.09 4.15
C SER A 145 27.51 4.07 3.13
N VAL A 146 26.20 4.34 3.22
CA VAL A 146 25.50 5.28 2.32
C VAL A 146 25.06 6.57 3.01
N HIS A 147 25.20 6.70 4.33
CA HIS A 147 24.74 7.88 5.07
C HIS A 147 25.40 9.18 4.59
N GLU A 148 26.68 9.11 4.19
CA GLU A 148 27.45 10.24 3.68
C GLU A 148 27.28 10.48 2.17
N ARG A 149 26.60 9.57 1.45
CA ARG A 149 26.35 9.73 0.02
C ARG A 149 25.22 10.72 -0.24
N LYS A 150 25.17 11.24 -1.48
CA LYS A 150 24.04 12.09 -1.89
C LYS A 150 22.80 11.27 -2.16
N MET A 151 21.64 11.85 -1.90
CA MET A 151 20.34 11.26 -2.23
C MET A 151 20.21 10.88 -3.71
N SER A 152 20.85 11.64 -4.62
CA SER A 152 20.87 11.33 -6.06
C SER A 152 21.49 9.98 -6.41
N GLU A 153 22.35 9.43 -5.54
CA GLU A 153 23.04 8.14 -5.75
C GLU A 153 22.19 6.94 -5.30
N LEU A 154 21.10 7.19 -4.56
CA LEU A 154 20.22 6.15 -4.06
C LEU A 154 19.18 5.72 -5.09
N GLN A 155 18.76 4.45 -5.00
CA GLN A 155 17.62 3.93 -5.76
C GLN A 155 16.29 4.47 -5.18
N GLY A 156 15.22 4.51 -6.00
CA GLY A 156 13.94 5.10 -5.61
C GLY A 156 13.37 4.54 -4.29
N GLY A 157 13.42 3.22 -4.08
CA GLY A 157 12.96 2.61 -2.82
C GLY A 157 13.78 3.03 -1.60
N GLN A 158 15.10 3.21 -1.73
CA GLN A 158 15.95 3.73 -0.66
C GLN A 158 15.64 5.20 -0.36
N LYS A 159 15.41 6.02 -1.39
CA LYS A 159 15.01 7.42 -1.20
C LYS A 159 13.75 7.54 -0.37
N VAL A 160 12.72 6.71 -0.64
CA VAL A 160 11.47 6.70 0.14
C VAL A 160 11.73 6.35 1.61
N ARG A 161 12.60 5.38 1.89
CA ARG A 161 12.98 5.00 3.26
C ARG A 161 13.70 6.14 4.00
N VAL A 162 14.58 6.88 3.31
CA VAL A 162 15.21 8.08 3.88
C VAL A 162 14.19 9.19 4.15
N LEU A 163 13.22 9.41 3.26
CA LEU A 163 12.14 10.38 3.50
C LEU A 163 11.21 9.95 4.64
N LEU A 164 11.04 8.66 4.86
CA LEU A 164 10.34 8.16 6.05
C LEU A 164 11.14 8.49 7.32
N ALA A 165 12.46 8.21 7.35
CA ALA A 165 13.33 8.61 8.45
C ALA A 165 13.25 10.12 8.72
N GLN A 166 13.26 10.95 7.67
CA GLN A 166 13.06 12.40 7.77
C GLN A 166 11.75 12.76 8.47
N ALA A 167 10.64 12.11 8.12
CA ALA A 167 9.32 12.37 8.73
C ALA A 167 9.29 11.98 10.20
N LEU A 168 10.02 10.94 10.61
CA LEU A 168 10.08 10.45 12.00
C LEU A 168 11.05 11.26 12.88
N PHE A 169 11.98 12.02 12.27
CA PHE A 169 13.05 12.72 12.97
C PHE A 169 12.54 13.91 13.80
N GLY A 170 13.19 14.15 14.95
CA GLY A 170 12.94 15.33 15.78
C GLY A 170 11.66 15.26 16.63
N SER A 171 11.10 14.07 16.84
CA SER A 171 9.92 13.84 17.71
C SER A 171 8.76 14.82 17.44
N PRO A 172 8.18 14.86 16.23
CA PRO A 172 7.12 15.79 15.88
C PRO A 172 5.87 15.58 16.76
N ASP A 173 5.05 16.63 16.94
CA ASP A 173 3.79 16.55 17.70
C ASP A 173 2.72 15.70 16.98
N ALA A 174 2.79 15.67 15.66
CA ALA A 174 1.94 14.82 14.83
C ALA A 174 2.72 14.27 13.63
N LEU A 175 2.45 13.00 13.31
CA LEU A 175 2.98 12.28 12.14
C LEU A 175 1.86 12.04 11.14
N LEU A 176 2.11 12.39 9.89
CA LEU A 176 1.22 12.16 8.76
C LEU A 176 1.97 11.30 7.72
N LEU A 177 1.59 10.02 7.65
CA LEU A 177 2.29 9.03 6.82
C LEU A 177 1.34 8.50 5.73
N ASP A 178 1.68 8.72 4.47
CA ASP A 178 0.94 8.18 3.32
C ASP A 178 1.69 6.96 2.75
N GLU A 179 1.14 5.76 2.94
CA GLU A 179 1.68 4.46 2.53
C GLU A 179 3.12 4.21 3.03
N PRO A 180 3.38 4.30 4.36
CA PRO A 180 4.75 4.18 4.89
C PRO A 180 5.34 2.77 4.76
N THR A 181 4.53 1.74 4.58
CA THR A 181 4.96 0.35 4.43
C THR A 181 5.44 0.02 3.01
N ASN A 182 5.15 0.88 2.03
CA ASN A 182 5.63 0.69 0.67
C ASN A 182 7.17 0.73 0.62
N TYR A 183 7.77 -0.19 -0.13
CA TYR A 183 9.22 -0.36 -0.29
C TYR A 183 9.97 -0.81 0.98
N LEU A 184 9.25 -1.15 2.07
CA LEU A 184 9.83 -1.77 3.25
C LEU A 184 9.78 -3.30 3.12
N ASP A 185 10.80 -3.97 3.62
CA ASP A 185 10.73 -5.41 3.87
C ASP A 185 10.08 -5.69 5.24
N LEU A 186 9.82 -6.96 5.51
CA LEU A 186 9.09 -7.36 6.71
C LEU A 186 9.79 -6.92 8.02
N GLU A 187 11.13 -6.96 8.06
CA GLU A 187 11.90 -6.54 9.24
C GLU A 187 11.77 -5.03 9.47
N SER A 188 11.90 -4.22 8.41
CA SER A 188 11.71 -2.77 8.47
C SER A 188 10.26 -2.38 8.81
N VAL A 189 9.27 -3.15 8.36
CA VAL A 189 7.85 -2.96 8.76
C VAL A 189 7.69 -3.21 10.25
N HIS A 190 8.23 -4.30 10.79
CA HIS A 190 8.17 -4.59 12.24
C HIS A 190 8.87 -3.49 13.06
N TRP A 191 10.05 -3.06 12.64
CA TRP A 191 10.76 -1.96 13.30
C TRP A 191 9.90 -0.67 13.30
N LEU A 192 9.28 -0.33 12.17
CA LEU A 192 8.40 0.83 12.07
C LEU A 192 7.17 0.69 12.99
N GLN A 193 6.58 -0.50 13.08
CA GLN A 193 5.48 -0.78 14.01
C GLN A 193 5.90 -0.50 15.45
N ASP A 194 7.05 -1.04 15.91
CA ASP A 194 7.56 -0.84 17.25
C ASP A 194 7.84 0.65 17.54
N PHE A 195 8.44 1.37 16.58
CA PHE A 195 8.65 2.81 16.68
C PHE A 195 7.33 3.57 16.87
N LEU A 196 6.33 3.28 16.02
CA LEU A 196 5.03 3.95 16.07
C LEU A 196 4.20 3.57 17.31
N LEU A 197 4.39 2.38 17.86
CA LEU A 197 3.78 1.97 19.13
C LEU A 197 4.34 2.77 20.31
N ALA A 198 5.62 3.09 20.29
CA ALA A 198 6.28 3.92 21.31
C ALA A 198 6.00 5.43 21.13
N TYR A 199 5.55 5.85 19.95
CA TYR A 199 5.30 7.26 19.64
C TYR A 199 4.11 7.83 20.41
N ARG A 200 4.31 9.00 21.04
CA ARG A 200 3.33 9.63 21.95
C ARG A 200 2.52 10.77 21.35
N GLY A 201 2.88 11.21 20.14
CA GLY A 201 2.17 12.27 19.42
C GLY A 201 0.86 11.76 18.78
N THR A 202 0.34 12.53 17.84
CA THR A 202 -0.80 12.12 17.00
C THR A 202 -0.29 11.43 15.75
N LEU A 203 -0.66 10.20 15.50
CA LEU A 203 -0.37 9.53 14.22
C LEU A 203 -1.62 9.52 13.33
N ILE A 204 -1.46 9.90 12.08
CA ILE A 204 -2.45 9.67 11.00
C ILE A 204 -1.71 8.97 9.86
N THR A 205 -2.11 7.75 9.55
CA THR A 205 -1.47 6.96 8.50
C THR A 205 -2.48 6.45 7.50
N ILE A 206 -2.15 6.53 6.22
CA ILE A 206 -2.82 5.77 5.17
C ILE A 206 -1.98 4.52 4.96
N SER A 207 -2.58 3.35 4.97
CA SER A 207 -1.91 2.12 4.57
C SER A 207 -2.90 1.14 3.96
N HIS A 208 -2.42 0.36 3.03
CA HIS A 208 -3.13 -0.77 2.43
C HIS A 208 -2.67 -2.12 3.03
N ASP A 209 -1.86 -2.07 4.07
CA ASP A 209 -1.45 -3.23 4.88
C ASP A 209 -2.39 -3.37 6.08
N ARG A 210 -3.22 -4.42 6.06
CA ARG A 210 -4.19 -4.73 7.11
C ARG A 210 -3.51 -5.07 8.43
N HIS A 211 -2.42 -5.85 8.40
CA HIS A 211 -1.65 -6.21 9.59
C HIS A 211 -1.05 -4.97 10.25
N PHE A 212 -0.45 -4.10 9.45
CA PHE A 212 0.09 -2.84 9.94
C PHE A 212 -0.99 -1.97 10.60
N LEU A 213 -2.15 -1.81 9.97
CA LEU A 213 -3.26 -1.05 10.54
C LEU A 213 -3.77 -1.65 11.85
N ASN A 214 -3.90 -2.97 11.93
CA ASN A 214 -4.34 -3.66 13.15
C ASN A 214 -3.29 -3.57 14.27
N ALA A 215 -2.00 -3.68 13.96
CA ALA A 215 -0.93 -3.62 14.94
C ALA A 215 -0.72 -2.21 15.51
N VAL A 216 -0.79 -1.18 14.65
CA VAL A 216 -0.41 0.19 15.03
C VAL A 216 -1.61 1.04 15.45
N CYS A 217 -2.74 0.97 14.71
CA CYS A 217 -3.82 1.92 14.88
C CYS A 217 -4.72 1.59 16.07
N THR A 218 -5.10 2.63 16.82
CA THR A 218 -6.10 2.57 17.89
C THR A 218 -7.48 3.00 17.43
N HIS A 219 -7.54 3.69 16.30
CA HIS A 219 -8.77 4.20 15.69
C HIS A 219 -8.64 4.14 14.17
N ILE A 220 -9.74 3.91 13.48
CA ILE A 220 -9.81 4.01 12.02
C ILE A 220 -10.74 5.15 11.63
N ALA A 221 -10.23 6.10 10.85
CA ALA A 221 -11.00 7.17 10.21
C ALA A 221 -11.30 6.75 8.77
N ASP A 222 -12.55 6.37 8.50
CA ASP A 222 -12.96 5.83 7.22
C ASP A 222 -13.66 6.89 6.38
N ILE A 223 -13.14 7.15 5.18
CA ILE A 223 -13.73 8.05 4.20
C ILE A 223 -14.73 7.28 3.35
N ASP A 224 -15.99 7.36 3.73
CA ASP A 224 -17.09 6.74 3.00
C ASP A 224 -18.32 7.67 3.04
N TYR A 225 -19.28 7.48 2.15
CA TYR A 225 -20.52 8.28 2.09
C TYR A 225 -20.29 9.80 2.04
N GLN A 226 -19.20 10.26 1.42
CA GLN A 226 -18.79 11.68 1.34
C GLN A 226 -18.53 12.34 2.71
N THR A 227 -18.25 11.55 3.74
CA THR A 227 -17.91 12.01 5.08
C THR A 227 -16.77 11.18 5.67
N ILE A 228 -16.36 11.49 6.89
CA ILE A 228 -15.34 10.73 7.63
C ILE A 228 -15.96 10.22 8.92
N ILE A 229 -15.96 8.89 9.06
CA ILE A 229 -16.49 8.23 10.25
C ILE A 229 -15.32 7.60 11.00
N THR A 230 -15.17 7.93 12.27
CA THR A 230 -14.11 7.37 13.11
C THR A 230 -14.63 6.20 13.93
N TYR A 231 -13.96 5.06 13.82
CA TYR A 231 -14.22 3.83 14.56
C TYR A 231 -13.13 3.60 15.60
N ASN A 232 -13.48 3.01 16.74
CA ASN A 232 -12.53 2.60 17.76
C ASN A 232 -11.99 1.20 17.43
N GLY A 233 -10.68 0.99 17.63
CA GLY A 233 -10.01 -0.27 17.35
C GLY A 233 -9.23 -0.26 16.05
N GLY A 234 -8.77 -1.44 15.61
CA GLY A 234 -8.04 -1.66 14.37
C GLY A 234 -8.96 -1.74 13.13
N TYR A 235 -8.37 -2.12 12.01
CA TYR A 235 -9.10 -2.27 10.75
C TYR A 235 -10.20 -3.33 10.84
N ASP A 236 -9.92 -4.46 11.47
CA ASP A 236 -10.89 -5.55 11.62
C ASP A 236 -12.07 -5.17 12.50
N ASP A 237 -11.80 -4.44 13.59
CA ASP A 237 -12.84 -3.91 14.47
C ASP A 237 -13.76 -2.95 13.70
N MET A 238 -13.20 -2.08 12.86
CA MET A 238 -13.98 -1.19 11.98
C MET A 238 -14.88 -1.98 11.03
N VAL A 239 -14.34 -3.02 10.37
CA VAL A 239 -15.13 -3.87 9.46
C VAL A 239 -16.29 -4.53 10.20
N MET A 240 -16.05 -5.10 11.39
CA MET A 240 -17.10 -5.72 12.20
C MET A 240 -18.17 -4.70 12.64
N GLN A 241 -17.76 -3.50 13.05
CA GLN A 241 -18.68 -2.43 13.43
C GLN A 241 -19.54 -1.98 12.25
N LYS A 242 -18.93 -1.78 11.05
CA LYS A 242 -19.68 -1.45 9.82
C LYS A 242 -20.74 -2.49 9.49
N VAL A 243 -20.39 -3.77 9.52
CA VAL A 243 -21.31 -4.88 9.25
C VAL A 243 -22.44 -4.88 10.27
N SER A 244 -22.14 -4.75 11.56
CA SER A 244 -23.14 -4.74 12.65
C SER A 244 -24.13 -3.58 12.51
N VAL A 245 -23.64 -2.37 12.23
CA VAL A 245 -24.50 -1.18 12.02
C VAL A 245 -25.41 -1.38 10.81
N ARG A 246 -24.86 -1.88 9.70
CA ARG A 246 -25.62 -2.14 8.48
C ARG A 246 -26.71 -3.18 8.69
N THR A 247 -26.37 -4.32 9.28
CA THR A 247 -27.35 -5.39 9.58
C THR A 247 -28.47 -4.89 10.49
N ARG A 248 -28.14 -4.05 11.48
CA ARG A 248 -29.12 -3.44 12.37
C ARG A 248 -30.09 -2.52 11.62
N ILE A 249 -29.56 -1.68 10.71
CA ILE A 249 -30.40 -0.77 9.90
C ILE A 249 -31.25 -1.58 8.92
N GLU A 250 -30.71 -2.60 8.27
CA GLU A 250 -31.43 -3.49 7.36
C GLU A 250 -32.60 -4.17 8.10
N SER A 251 -32.36 -4.75 9.28
CA SER A 251 -33.39 -5.38 10.11
C SER A 251 -34.49 -4.37 10.54
N GLN A 252 -34.08 -3.16 10.95
CA GLN A 252 -35.04 -2.09 11.29
C GLN A 252 -35.84 -1.62 10.08
N ASN A 253 -35.25 -1.57 8.90
CA ASN A 253 -35.96 -1.23 7.67
C ASN A 253 -36.98 -2.32 7.28
N GLU A 254 -36.61 -3.60 7.37
CA GLU A 254 -37.54 -4.72 7.14
C GLU A 254 -38.76 -4.70 8.10
N GLU A 255 -38.53 -4.41 9.38
CA GLU A 255 -39.62 -4.26 10.35
C GLU A 255 -40.51 -3.07 10.01
N ARG A 256 -39.92 -1.94 9.61
CA ARG A 256 -40.67 -0.75 9.19
C ARG A 256 -41.47 -1.00 7.91
N GLU A 257 -40.89 -1.68 6.91
CA GLU A 257 -41.54 -2.05 5.65
C GLU A 257 -42.76 -2.94 5.91
N LYS A 258 -42.60 -3.98 6.72
CA LYS A 258 -43.75 -4.84 7.13
C LYS A 258 -44.86 -4.04 7.80
N LYS A 259 -44.50 -3.07 8.64
CA LYS A 259 -45.50 -2.21 9.32
C LYS A 259 -46.15 -1.22 8.35
N ILE A 260 -45.38 -0.65 7.41
CA ILE A 260 -45.88 0.21 6.33
C ILE A 260 -46.87 -0.57 5.44
N GLU A 261 -46.53 -1.80 5.06
CA GLU A 261 -47.42 -2.68 4.27
C GLU A 261 -48.75 -2.93 5.00
N GLN A 262 -48.70 -3.29 6.28
CA GLN A 262 -49.93 -3.48 7.11
C GLN A 262 -50.79 -2.21 7.20
N LEU A 263 -50.11 -1.03 7.35
CA LEU A 263 -50.81 0.25 7.40
C LEU A 263 -51.42 0.62 6.03
N ASN A 264 -50.71 0.36 4.94
CA ASN A 264 -51.22 0.60 3.59
C ASN A 264 -52.39 -0.32 3.25
N ASP A 265 -52.38 -1.58 3.65
CA ASP A 265 -53.48 -2.50 3.53
C ASP A 265 -54.71 -2.01 4.29
N PHE A 266 -54.52 -1.50 5.50
CA PHE A 266 -55.61 -0.88 6.27
C PHE A 266 -56.15 0.37 5.55
N ILE A 267 -55.28 1.24 5.08
CA ILE A 267 -55.66 2.45 4.34
C ILE A 267 -56.44 2.08 3.07
N ALA A 268 -55.98 1.08 2.30
CA ALA A 268 -56.67 0.62 1.09
C ALA A 268 -58.07 0.09 1.36
N ARG A 269 -58.25 -0.72 2.43
CA ARG A 269 -59.54 -1.31 2.81
C ARG A 269 -60.57 -0.29 3.32
N PHE A 270 -60.13 0.80 3.97
CA PHE A 270 -61.02 1.74 4.65
C PHE A 270 -61.00 3.16 4.06
N SER A 271 -60.30 3.39 2.92
CA SER A 271 -60.20 4.69 2.27
C SER A 271 -61.54 5.26 1.75
N ALA A 272 -62.50 4.43 1.42
CA ALA A 272 -63.81 4.82 0.87
C ALA A 272 -64.95 4.88 1.92
N GLY A 273 -64.65 4.84 3.24
CA GLY A 273 -65.68 4.74 4.28
C GLY A 273 -65.67 5.85 5.32
N THR A 274 -66.56 5.76 6.32
CA THR A 274 -66.78 6.73 7.42
C THR A 274 -65.60 6.87 8.40
N ARG A 275 -64.47 6.18 8.21
CA ARG A 275 -63.28 6.20 9.09
C ARG A 275 -62.17 7.12 8.60
N SER A 276 -62.48 8.23 7.96
CA SER A 276 -61.52 9.18 7.35
C SER A 276 -60.45 9.69 8.35
N SER A 277 -60.83 9.91 9.63
CA SER A 277 -59.84 10.38 10.63
C SER A 277 -58.81 9.31 10.99
N GLN A 278 -59.20 8.02 11.04
CA GLN A 278 -58.27 6.91 11.28
C GLN A 278 -57.35 6.65 10.09
N VAL A 279 -57.89 6.76 8.86
CA VAL A 279 -57.11 6.67 7.63
C VAL A 279 -56.03 7.78 7.58
N ASN A 280 -56.39 9.03 7.87
CA ASN A 280 -55.47 10.15 7.93
C ASN A 280 -54.40 10.00 9.02
N SER A 281 -54.76 9.46 10.19
CA SER A 281 -53.79 9.15 11.24
C SER A 281 -52.79 8.08 10.77
N ARG A 282 -53.26 7.02 10.10
CA ARG A 282 -52.36 5.97 9.56
C ARG A 282 -51.48 6.44 8.41
N LYS A 283 -51.96 7.34 7.55
CA LYS A 283 -51.12 7.97 6.52
C LYS A 283 -49.97 8.74 7.14
N LYS A 284 -50.22 9.55 8.19
CA LYS A 284 -49.17 10.26 8.93
C LYS A 284 -48.20 9.29 9.63
N GLU A 285 -48.66 8.14 10.08
CA GLU A 285 -47.79 7.11 10.67
C GLU A 285 -46.91 6.48 9.61
N VAL A 286 -47.38 6.20 8.39
CA VAL A 286 -46.58 5.75 7.25
C VAL A 286 -45.49 6.77 6.89
N GLU A 287 -45.83 8.06 6.83
CA GLU A 287 -44.87 9.12 6.58
C GLU A 287 -43.75 9.19 7.66
N ARG A 288 -44.12 8.93 8.93
CA ARG A 288 -43.14 8.89 10.05
C ARG A 288 -42.28 7.61 10.04
N LEU A 289 -42.78 6.53 9.47
CA LEU A 289 -42.06 5.25 9.36
C LEU A 289 -41.19 5.17 8.12
N ALA A 290 -40.93 6.30 7.42
CA ALA A 290 -40.02 6.30 6.27
C ALA A 290 -38.77 5.51 6.55
N THR A 291 -38.46 4.57 5.68
CA THR A 291 -37.23 3.75 5.77
C THR A 291 -36.02 4.61 5.69
N THR A 292 -35.03 4.32 6.51
CA THR A 292 -33.72 4.99 6.41
C THR A 292 -33.06 4.50 5.13
N GLU A 293 -32.88 5.39 4.14
CA GLU A 293 -32.09 5.04 2.97
C GLU A 293 -30.68 4.68 3.43
N LEU A 294 -30.29 3.43 3.20
CA LEU A 294 -28.89 3.03 3.32
C LEU A 294 -28.14 3.69 2.17
N ALA A 295 -27.33 4.67 2.50
CA ALA A 295 -26.41 5.26 1.52
C ALA A 295 -25.61 4.10 0.88
N ARG A 296 -25.46 4.13 -0.44
CA ARG A 296 -24.63 3.13 -1.13
C ARG A 296 -23.18 3.40 -0.82
N SER A 297 -22.52 2.42 -0.21
CA SER A 297 -21.07 2.50 -0.02
C SER A 297 -20.37 2.67 -1.37
N ASN A 298 -19.38 3.55 -1.42
CA ASN A 298 -18.54 3.74 -2.60
C ASN A 298 -17.51 2.61 -2.77
N ILE A 299 -17.43 1.68 -1.82
CA ILE A 299 -16.52 0.53 -1.86
C ILE A 299 -16.93 -0.39 -3.01
N GLN A 300 -16.06 -0.48 -4.00
CA GLN A 300 -16.19 -1.39 -5.13
C GLN A 300 -15.07 -2.42 -5.05
N ARG A 301 -15.43 -3.70 -5.05
CA ARG A 301 -14.47 -4.81 -5.03
C ARG A 301 -14.21 -5.28 -6.45
N PRO A 302 -12.95 -5.33 -6.92
CA PRO A 302 -12.64 -6.00 -8.16
C PRO A 302 -12.89 -7.49 -8.01
N PHE A 303 -13.28 -8.14 -9.08
CA PHE A 303 -13.44 -9.58 -9.12
C PHE A 303 -12.24 -10.21 -9.81
N ILE A 304 -11.31 -10.76 -9.02
CA ILE A 304 -10.15 -11.49 -9.52
C ILE A 304 -10.45 -12.98 -9.43
N ARG A 305 -10.26 -13.67 -10.55
CA ARG A 305 -10.34 -15.13 -10.61
C ARG A 305 -9.34 -15.66 -11.62
N PHE A 306 -8.39 -16.44 -11.13
CA PHE A 306 -7.46 -17.15 -11.99
C PHE A 306 -7.98 -18.56 -12.29
N ASP A 307 -8.23 -18.82 -13.56
CA ASP A 307 -8.56 -20.14 -14.09
C ASP A 307 -7.36 -20.68 -14.88
N MET A 308 -7.31 -21.98 -15.14
CA MET A 308 -6.32 -22.61 -16.00
C MET A 308 -6.97 -23.15 -17.27
N LEU A 309 -6.30 -23.04 -18.44
CA LEU A 309 -6.76 -23.72 -19.66
C LEU A 309 -6.64 -25.22 -19.50
N ARG A 310 -5.53 -25.69 -18.96
CA ARG A 310 -5.23 -27.09 -18.67
C ARG A 310 -4.21 -27.18 -17.53
N PRO A 311 -4.20 -28.25 -16.74
CA PRO A 311 -3.21 -28.44 -15.69
C PRO A 311 -1.82 -28.72 -16.31
N SER A 312 -0.75 -28.26 -15.63
CA SER A 312 0.63 -28.61 -15.95
C SER A 312 0.95 -30.09 -15.64
N GLY A 313 2.09 -30.59 -16.11
CA GLY A 313 2.66 -31.87 -15.64
C GLY A 313 2.85 -31.89 -14.12
N LYS A 314 3.16 -33.08 -13.55
CA LYS A 314 3.40 -33.26 -12.10
C LYS A 314 4.63 -32.47 -11.64
N HIS A 315 5.73 -32.54 -12.40
CA HIS A 315 6.94 -31.74 -12.19
C HIS A 315 6.81 -30.46 -13.01
N VAL A 316 6.79 -29.33 -12.33
CA VAL A 316 6.52 -28.02 -12.93
C VAL A 316 7.80 -27.27 -13.25
N LEU A 317 8.81 -27.38 -12.41
CA LEU A 317 10.07 -26.66 -12.53
C LEU A 317 11.19 -27.48 -11.90
N GLU A 318 12.30 -27.60 -12.63
CA GLU A 318 13.57 -28.13 -12.14
C GLU A 318 14.62 -27.04 -12.28
N ILE A 319 15.33 -26.76 -11.19
CA ILE A 319 16.38 -25.74 -11.07
C ILE A 319 17.66 -26.47 -10.69
N GLU A 320 18.73 -26.34 -11.47
CA GLU A 320 20.01 -26.96 -11.21
C GLU A 320 21.13 -25.90 -11.18
N GLY A 321 21.62 -25.58 -9.99
CA GLY A 321 22.78 -24.70 -9.79
C GLY A 321 22.63 -23.29 -10.34
N VAL A 322 21.42 -22.74 -10.36
CA VAL A 322 21.16 -21.40 -10.92
C VAL A 322 21.78 -20.32 -10.04
N THR A 323 22.52 -19.41 -10.67
CA THR A 323 23.09 -18.21 -10.05
C THR A 323 23.14 -17.05 -11.05
N LYS A 324 23.19 -15.81 -10.56
CA LYS A 324 23.33 -14.58 -11.35
C LYS A 324 24.42 -13.69 -10.79
N THR A 325 25.30 -13.22 -11.67
CA THR A 325 26.28 -12.19 -11.41
C THR A 325 26.03 -11.04 -12.37
N TYR A 326 26.06 -9.81 -11.87
CA TYR A 326 26.03 -8.61 -12.70
C TYR A 326 27.45 -8.07 -12.90
N ASP A 327 27.70 -7.46 -14.06
CA ASP A 327 29.02 -6.89 -14.40
C ASP A 327 29.32 -5.62 -13.58
N THR A 328 28.27 -4.95 -13.08
CA THR A 328 28.39 -3.78 -12.20
C THR A 328 28.40 -4.23 -10.74
N PRO A 329 29.28 -3.66 -9.89
CA PRO A 329 29.24 -3.91 -8.46
C PRO A 329 27.87 -3.59 -7.87
N ALA A 330 27.45 -4.34 -6.84
CA ALA A 330 26.27 -4.01 -6.07
C ALA A 330 26.40 -2.63 -5.40
N PRO A 331 25.31 -1.99 -4.96
CA PRO A 331 25.36 -0.68 -4.31
C PRO A 331 26.26 -0.61 -3.07
N ASP A 332 26.52 -1.75 -2.43
CA ASP A 332 27.46 -1.91 -1.31
C ASP A 332 28.92 -2.08 -1.76
N GLY A 333 29.20 -2.08 -3.08
CA GLY A 333 30.52 -2.26 -3.67
C GLY A 333 30.96 -3.72 -3.77
N THR A 334 30.10 -4.70 -3.42
CA THR A 334 30.44 -6.13 -3.54
C THR A 334 30.42 -6.57 -5.00
N THR A 335 31.42 -7.35 -5.39
CA THR A 335 31.49 -8.02 -6.69
C THR A 335 31.34 -9.51 -6.47
N GLY A 336 30.32 -10.12 -7.08
CA GLY A 336 30.09 -11.56 -6.93
C GLY A 336 28.68 -11.97 -7.35
N PRO A 337 28.33 -13.25 -7.18
CA PRO A 337 26.98 -13.70 -7.45
C PRO A 337 26.01 -13.10 -6.44
N VAL A 338 24.84 -12.68 -6.93
CA VAL A 338 23.73 -12.13 -6.10
C VAL A 338 23.26 -13.16 -5.09
N PHE A 339 23.25 -14.44 -5.50
CA PHE A 339 22.97 -15.58 -4.62
C PHE A 339 23.81 -16.78 -5.04
N THR A 340 24.11 -17.64 -4.05
CA THR A 340 24.83 -18.90 -4.28
C THR A 340 24.04 -19.83 -5.18
N PRO A 341 24.71 -20.78 -5.90
CA PRO A 341 24.02 -21.72 -6.78
C PRO A 341 22.83 -22.41 -6.09
N PHE A 342 21.65 -22.21 -6.63
CA PHE A 342 20.40 -22.73 -6.08
C PHE A 342 19.88 -23.92 -6.89
N THR A 343 19.54 -25.01 -6.22
CA THR A 343 18.99 -26.23 -6.80
C THR A 343 17.70 -26.60 -6.09
N CYS A 344 16.63 -26.78 -6.87
CA CYS A 344 15.32 -27.10 -6.32
C CYS A 344 14.40 -27.69 -7.39
N SER A 345 13.33 -28.35 -6.97
CA SER A 345 12.25 -28.79 -7.88
C SER A 345 10.87 -28.43 -7.31
N LEU A 346 9.95 -28.04 -8.21
CA LEU A 346 8.57 -27.70 -7.85
C LEU A 346 7.59 -28.71 -8.44
N LEU A 347 6.58 -29.02 -7.68
CA LEU A 347 5.46 -29.85 -8.08
C LEU A 347 4.24 -28.98 -8.39
N ARG A 348 3.31 -29.54 -9.15
CA ARG A 348 2.03 -28.91 -9.43
C ARG A 348 1.27 -28.64 -8.13
N GLY A 349 0.78 -27.40 -8.01
CA GLY A 349 0.03 -26.94 -6.83
C GLY A 349 0.90 -26.37 -5.71
N ASP A 350 2.25 -26.42 -5.82
CA ASP A 350 3.11 -25.71 -4.88
C ASP A 350 2.85 -24.19 -4.96
N LYS A 351 2.65 -23.56 -3.81
CA LYS A 351 2.53 -22.10 -3.68
C LYS A 351 3.74 -21.60 -2.89
N VAL A 352 4.76 -21.16 -3.62
CA VAL A 352 6.07 -20.78 -3.07
C VAL A 352 6.10 -19.28 -2.83
N ILE A 353 6.37 -18.90 -1.59
CA ILE A 353 6.62 -17.51 -1.21
C ILE A 353 8.13 -17.26 -1.18
N LEU A 354 8.59 -16.23 -1.89
CA LEU A 354 9.97 -15.77 -1.85
C LEU A 354 10.10 -14.67 -0.82
N MET A 355 10.81 -14.92 0.27
CA MET A 355 11.00 -14.01 1.40
C MET A 355 12.45 -13.61 1.57
N GLY A 356 12.70 -12.47 2.22
CA GLY A 356 14.03 -11.95 2.56
C GLY A 356 14.08 -10.44 2.41
N ARG A 357 15.17 -9.82 2.89
CA ARG A 357 15.39 -8.38 2.83
C ARG A 357 15.34 -7.85 1.40
N ASN A 358 15.15 -6.55 1.28
CA ASN A 358 15.23 -5.89 -0.02
C ASN A 358 16.65 -5.97 -0.58
N GLY A 359 16.75 -6.16 -1.91
CA GLY A 359 18.06 -6.29 -2.58
C GLY A 359 18.73 -7.67 -2.47
N THR A 360 18.16 -8.65 -1.77
CA THR A 360 18.74 -10.01 -1.61
C THR A 360 18.67 -10.88 -2.85
N GLY A 361 18.01 -10.43 -3.93
CA GLY A 361 17.98 -11.14 -5.20
C GLY A 361 16.71 -11.91 -5.51
N LYS A 362 15.60 -11.67 -4.80
CA LYS A 362 14.28 -12.31 -5.06
C LYS A 362 13.82 -12.13 -6.52
N THR A 363 13.69 -10.89 -6.97
CA THR A 363 13.36 -10.54 -8.37
C THR A 363 14.40 -11.07 -9.34
N THR A 364 15.69 -11.05 -8.97
CA THR A 364 16.79 -11.59 -9.79
C THR A 364 16.63 -13.10 -10.02
N LEU A 365 16.25 -13.86 -8.99
CA LEU A 365 15.97 -15.29 -9.15
C LEU A 365 14.77 -15.49 -10.09
N ILE A 366 13.64 -14.78 -9.88
CA ILE A 366 12.48 -14.86 -10.78
C ILE A 366 12.88 -14.60 -12.23
N LYS A 367 13.58 -13.49 -12.49
CA LYS A 367 14.08 -13.15 -13.83
C LYS A 367 14.98 -14.25 -14.41
N SER A 368 15.85 -14.84 -13.59
CA SER A 368 16.71 -15.96 -14.00
C SER A 368 15.92 -17.22 -14.37
N LEU A 369 14.82 -17.51 -13.67
CA LEU A 369 13.93 -18.63 -13.98
C LEU A 369 13.14 -18.39 -15.29
N LEU A 370 12.80 -17.15 -15.60
CA LEU A 370 12.08 -16.75 -16.82
C LEU A 370 12.96 -16.64 -18.06
N SER A 371 14.27 -16.78 -17.91
CA SER A 371 15.20 -16.76 -19.05
C SER A 371 14.84 -17.80 -20.11
N GLY A 372 14.59 -17.33 -21.34
CA GLY A 372 14.21 -18.20 -22.46
C GLY A 372 12.74 -18.61 -22.51
N VAL A 373 11.89 -18.07 -21.62
CA VAL A 373 10.44 -18.27 -21.69
C VAL A 373 9.87 -17.38 -22.81
N PRO A 374 9.10 -17.91 -23.77
CA PRO A 374 8.41 -17.10 -24.78
C PRO A 374 7.52 -16.03 -24.11
N ASP A 375 7.38 -14.87 -24.71
CA ASP A 375 6.57 -13.73 -24.24
C ASP A 375 7.06 -13.00 -22.98
N VAL A 376 8.21 -13.39 -22.41
CA VAL A 376 8.85 -12.73 -21.28
C VAL A 376 10.32 -12.48 -21.64
N GLN A 377 10.56 -11.62 -22.63
CA GLN A 377 11.93 -11.36 -23.11
C GLN A 377 12.42 -10.00 -22.58
N ASP A 378 13.46 -10.06 -21.75
CA ASP A 378 14.29 -8.92 -21.38
C ASP A 378 15.75 -9.37 -21.31
N ASN A 379 16.70 -8.52 -21.69
CA ASN A 379 18.12 -8.82 -21.60
C ASN A 379 18.57 -9.09 -20.16
N ASP A 380 17.87 -8.55 -19.16
CA ASP A 380 18.14 -8.77 -17.74
C ASP A 380 17.75 -10.16 -17.24
N PHE A 381 17.02 -10.95 -18.04
CA PHE A 381 16.56 -12.29 -17.66
C PHE A 381 17.59 -13.40 -17.85
N VAL A 382 18.78 -13.06 -18.35
CA VAL A 382 19.82 -14.06 -18.59
C VAL A 382 20.51 -14.43 -17.28
N ARG A 383 20.43 -15.71 -16.87
CA ARG A 383 21.22 -16.26 -15.77
C ARG A 383 22.70 -16.38 -16.13
N THR A 384 23.59 -16.31 -15.14
CA THR A 384 25.03 -16.47 -15.38
C THR A 384 25.41 -17.95 -15.52
N HIS A 385 24.92 -18.80 -14.61
CA HIS A 385 25.18 -20.24 -14.62
C HIS A 385 23.92 -21.00 -14.20
N GLY A 386 23.94 -22.31 -14.44
CA GLY A 386 22.90 -23.25 -14.07
C GLY A 386 21.81 -23.43 -15.14
N ASP A 387 20.99 -24.44 -14.95
CA ASP A 387 19.92 -24.84 -15.85
C ASP A 387 18.56 -24.73 -15.22
N VAL A 388 17.59 -24.31 -16.04
CA VAL A 388 16.16 -24.21 -15.67
C VAL A 388 15.36 -24.98 -16.69
N LYS A 389 14.58 -25.93 -16.20
CA LYS A 389 13.72 -26.74 -17.05
C LYS A 389 12.28 -26.67 -16.59
N TRP A 390 11.44 -26.05 -17.41
CA TRP A 390 10.00 -26.04 -17.19
C TRP A 390 9.38 -27.37 -17.62
N GLY A 391 8.42 -27.84 -16.84
CA GLY A 391 7.72 -29.09 -17.09
C GLY A 391 6.86 -29.06 -18.34
N HIS A 392 6.35 -30.23 -18.70
CA HIS A 392 5.48 -30.37 -19.87
C HIS A 392 4.20 -29.55 -19.70
N GLU A 393 3.77 -28.88 -20.78
CA GLU A 393 2.59 -27.99 -20.80
C GLU A 393 2.63 -26.83 -19.81
N ALA A 394 3.81 -26.40 -19.38
CA ALA A 394 3.95 -25.19 -18.57
C ALA A 394 3.48 -23.96 -19.34
N GLN A 395 2.47 -23.29 -18.83
CA GLN A 395 1.96 -22.01 -19.31
C GLN A 395 2.14 -20.97 -18.21
N ILE A 396 3.08 -20.05 -18.42
CA ILE A 396 3.53 -19.11 -17.40
C ILE A 396 2.83 -17.77 -17.59
N GLY A 397 2.20 -17.29 -16.53
CA GLY A 397 1.72 -15.92 -16.42
C GLY A 397 2.64 -15.13 -15.50
N TYR A 398 3.25 -14.09 -16.02
CA TYR A 398 4.17 -13.23 -15.25
C TYR A 398 3.57 -11.86 -14.98
N PHE A 399 3.64 -11.46 -13.70
CA PHE A 399 3.29 -10.15 -13.19
C PHE A 399 4.57 -9.47 -12.70
N ALA A 400 5.02 -8.48 -13.45
CA ALA A 400 6.29 -7.79 -13.19
C ALA A 400 6.14 -6.74 -12.09
N GLN A 401 7.22 -6.48 -11.35
CA GLN A 401 7.27 -5.46 -10.31
C GLN A 401 7.03 -4.03 -10.86
N ASP A 402 7.62 -3.69 -12.02
CA ASP A 402 7.31 -2.43 -12.71
C ASP A 402 6.10 -2.63 -13.63
N HIS A 403 4.92 -2.28 -13.08
CA HIS A 403 3.65 -2.44 -13.79
C HIS A 403 3.56 -1.57 -15.04
N LYS A 404 4.12 -0.36 -15.01
CA LYS A 404 4.03 0.57 -16.14
C LYS A 404 4.94 0.18 -17.27
N ALA A 405 6.15 -0.24 -16.98
CA ALA A 405 7.10 -0.73 -17.99
C ALA A 405 6.58 -2.00 -18.71
N ALA A 406 5.75 -2.81 -18.03
CA ALA A 406 5.15 -4.01 -18.61
C ALA A 406 3.98 -3.74 -19.57
N ILE A 407 3.50 -2.49 -19.65
CA ILE A 407 2.35 -2.09 -20.47
C ILE A 407 2.83 -1.23 -21.65
N GLN A 408 2.49 -1.65 -22.86
CA GLN A 408 2.82 -0.87 -24.07
C GLN A 408 2.11 0.48 -24.06
N HIS A 409 2.86 1.54 -24.32
CA HIS A 409 2.37 2.91 -24.43
C HIS A 409 1.62 3.19 -25.74
N GLY A 410 0.74 4.19 -25.72
CA GLY A 410 0.10 4.77 -26.91
C GLY A 410 -1.20 4.10 -27.33
N THR A 411 -1.63 3.01 -26.73
CA THR A 411 -2.89 2.32 -27.02
C THR A 411 -3.96 2.61 -25.96
N THR A 412 -5.21 2.27 -26.21
CA THR A 412 -6.24 2.26 -25.17
C THR A 412 -6.16 0.99 -24.35
N VAL A 413 -6.68 1.03 -23.11
CA VAL A 413 -6.75 -0.13 -22.20
C VAL A 413 -7.40 -1.35 -22.88
N ALA A 414 -8.50 -1.11 -23.62
CA ALA A 414 -9.21 -2.17 -24.33
C ALA A 414 -8.41 -2.74 -25.51
N GLU A 415 -7.77 -1.89 -26.30
CA GLU A 415 -6.93 -2.31 -27.44
C GLU A 415 -5.71 -3.10 -26.96
N TRP A 416 -5.05 -2.63 -25.91
CA TRP A 416 -3.91 -3.33 -25.33
C TRP A 416 -4.29 -4.74 -24.87
N LEU A 417 -5.39 -4.87 -24.13
CA LEU A 417 -5.85 -6.18 -23.65
C LEU A 417 -6.28 -7.09 -24.82
N HIS A 418 -6.97 -6.54 -25.81
CA HIS A 418 -7.39 -7.29 -27.01
C HIS A 418 -6.21 -7.84 -27.83
N GLY A 419 -5.05 -7.17 -27.78
CA GLY A 419 -3.83 -7.63 -28.45
C GLY A 419 -3.34 -9.01 -27.99
N PHE A 420 -3.66 -9.45 -26.78
CA PHE A 420 -3.27 -10.78 -26.25
C PHE A 420 -4.19 -11.93 -26.70
N ASP A 421 -5.43 -11.63 -27.10
CA ASP A 421 -6.33 -12.62 -27.71
C ASP A 421 -7.27 -11.93 -28.73
N PRO A 422 -6.80 -11.76 -29.99
CA PRO A 422 -7.58 -11.10 -31.05
C PRO A 422 -8.87 -11.84 -31.44
N LYS A 423 -9.07 -13.08 -30.97
CA LYS A 423 -10.27 -13.87 -31.26
C LYS A 423 -11.45 -13.51 -30.36
N LYS A 424 -11.20 -12.87 -29.23
CA LYS A 424 -12.25 -12.46 -28.31
C LYS A 424 -13.03 -11.25 -28.85
N SER A 425 -14.32 -11.26 -28.57
CA SER A 425 -15.17 -10.11 -28.92
C SER A 425 -14.87 -8.90 -28.03
N THR A 426 -15.18 -7.71 -28.55
CA THR A 426 -15.06 -6.46 -27.77
C THR A 426 -15.89 -6.52 -26.46
N GLU A 427 -17.02 -7.24 -26.48
CA GLU A 427 -17.89 -7.40 -25.30
C GLU A 427 -17.21 -8.25 -24.22
N GLU A 428 -16.52 -9.34 -24.59
CA GLU A 428 -15.74 -10.18 -23.67
C GLU A 428 -14.60 -9.39 -23.04
N ILE A 429 -13.87 -8.60 -23.84
CA ILE A 429 -12.78 -7.73 -23.35
C ILE A 429 -13.32 -6.71 -22.35
N ARG A 430 -14.44 -6.04 -22.68
CA ARG A 430 -15.12 -5.08 -21.76
C ARG A 430 -15.63 -5.78 -20.51
N GLY A 431 -16.08 -7.03 -20.62
CA GLY A 431 -16.50 -7.84 -19.48
C GLY A 431 -15.37 -8.08 -18.49
N ILE A 432 -14.17 -8.49 -18.98
CA ILE A 432 -12.97 -8.69 -18.15
C ILE A 432 -12.54 -7.36 -17.51
N LEU A 433 -12.49 -6.28 -18.28
CA LEU A 433 -12.16 -4.96 -17.78
C LEU A 433 -13.15 -4.47 -16.72
N GLY A 434 -14.44 -4.72 -16.93
CA GLY A 434 -15.49 -4.39 -15.97
C GLY A 434 -15.37 -5.13 -14.64
N GLN A 435 -14.92 -6.39 -14.64
CA GLN A 435 -14.61 -7.15 -13.42
C GLN A 435 -13.50 -6.47 -12.60
N MET A 436 -12.55 -5.85 -13.27
CA MET A 436 -11.44 -5.11 -12.65
C MET A 436 -11.74 -3.60 -12.50
N LEU A 437 -13.02 -3.23 -12.50
CA LEU A 437 -13.54 -1.87 -12.27
C LEU A 437 -13.19 -0.83 -13.36
N PHE A 438 -12.74 -1.23 -14.53
CA PHE A 438 -12.64 -0.34 -15.67
C PHE A 438 -14.02 -0.13 -16.31
N ARG A 439 -14.73 0.93 -15.91
CA ARG A 439 -16.11 1.21 -16.35
C ARG A 439 -16.18 2.47 -17.19
N GLY A 440 -17.14 2.51 -18.13
CA GLY A 440 -17.42 3.67 -18.95
C GLY A 440 -16.19 4.17 -19.71
N GLU A 441 -15.80 5.41 -19.48
CA GLU A 441 -14.65 6.05 -20.13
C GLU A 441 -13.29 5.47 -19.72
N GLU A 442 -13.19 4.78 -18.59
CA GLU A 442 -11.93 4.18 -18.14
C GLU A 442 -11.44 3.08 -19.07
N GLY A 443 -12.34 2.32 -19.72
CA GLY A 443 -11.98 1.33 -20.73
C GLY A 443 -11.39 1.91 -22.02
N THR A 444 -11.62 3.20 -22.29
CA THR A 444 -11.08 3.95 -23.43
C THR A 444 -9.90 4.84 -23.08
N LYS A 445 -9.51 4.86 -21.79
CA LYS A 445 -8.36 5.60 -21.28
C LYS A 445 -7.08 5.10 -21.96
N LYS A 446 -6.16 6.01 -22.26
CA LYS A 446 -4.84 5.64 -22.79
C LYS A 446 -3.99 4.98 -21.71
N THR A 447 -3.21 3.99 -22.09
CA THR A 447 -2.30 3.27 -21.20
C THR A 447 -1.29 4.19 -20.50
N ASP A 448 -0.86 5.27 -21.17
CA ASP A 448 0.05 6.28 -20.62
C ASP A 448 -0.52 7.05 -19.41
N ALA A 449 -1.84 7.12 -19.31
CA ALA A 449 -2.53 7.89 -18.29
C ALA A 449 -2.95 7.04 -17.07
N LEU A 450 -2.52 5.77 -17.01
CA LEU A 450 -2.87 4.86 -15.91
C LEU A 450 -2.10 5.22 -14.62
N SER A 451 -2.82 5.19 -13.48
CA SER A 451 -2.19 5.15 -12.17
C SER A 451 -1.52 3.79 -11.92
N GLY A 452 -0.63 3.68 -10.91
CA GLY A 452 0.01 2.42 -10.56
C GLY A 452 -1.01 1.30 -10.27
N GLY A 453 -2.05 1.59 -9.50
CA GLY A 453 -3.11 0.60 -9.21
C GLY A 453 -3.97 0.23 -10.41
N GLU A 454 -4.24 1.17 -11.35
CA GLU A 454 -4.93 0.86 -12.61
C GLU A 454 -4.06 -0.03 -13.50
N ALA A 455 -2.74 0.25 -13.58
CA ALA A 455 -1.80 -0.58 -14.32
C ALA A 455 -1.75 -2.01 -13.77
N ALA A 456 -1.66 -2.17 -12.44
CA ALA A 456 -1.71 -3.46 -11.78
C ALA A 456 -3.01 -4.23 -12.11
N ARG A 457 -4.17 -3.58 -12.01
CA ARG A 457 -5.47 -4.19 -12.37
C ARG A 457 -5.53 -4.61 -13.84
N LEU A 458 -4.94 -3.84 -14.74
CA LEU A 458 -4.88 -4.18 -16.16
C LEU A 458 -4.00 -5.42 -16.41
N LEU A 459 -2.87 -5.55 -15.70
CA LEU A 459 -2.04 -6.75 -15.76
C LEU A 459 -2.78 -8.00 -15.22
N PHE A 460 -3.60 -7.86 -14.17
CA PHE A 460 -4.47 -8.96 -13.74
C PHE A 460 -5.51 -9.33 -14.80
N CYS A 461 -6.09 -8.37 -15.52
CA CYS A 461 -6.97 -8.66 -16.66
C CYS A 461 -6.26 -9.55 -17.71
N LYS A 462 -5.00 -9.23 -18.02
CA LYS A 462 -4.16 -10.04 -18.92
C LYS A 462 -4.03 -11.47 -18.41
N LEU A 463 -3.64 -11.65 -17.13
CA LEU A 463 -3.47 -12.98 -16.54
C LEU A 463 -4.79 -13.78 -16.50
N MET A 464 -5.90 -13.14 -16.12
CA MET A 464 -7.23 -13.78 -16.13
C MET A 464 -7.62 -14.23 -17.53
N MET A 465 -7.25 -13.48 -18.56
CA MET A 465 -7.53 -13.82 -19.96
C MET A 465 -6.65 -14.95 -20.49
N GLN A 466 -5.37 -14.96 -20.16
CA GLN A 466 -4.39 -15.96 -20.59
C GLN A 466 -4.59 -17.33 -19.95
N LYS A 467 -5.20 -17.38 -18.75
CA LYS A 467 -5.46 -18.60 -17.98
C LYS A 467 -4.24 -19.52 -17.82
N PRO A 468 -3.10 -19.00 -17.35
CA PRO A 468 -1.88 -19.78 -17.14
C PRO A 468 -2.10 -20.86 -16.09
N ASN A 469 -1.24 -21.90 -16.08
CA ASN A 469 -1.21 -22.91 -15.01
C ASN A 469 -0.05 -22.71 -14.03
N ILE A 470 0.79 -21.71 -14.29
CA ILE A 470 1.85 -21.23 -13.39
C ILE A 470 1.75 -19.72 -13.32
N LEU A 471 1.58 -19.19 -12.11
CA LEU A 471 1.60 -17.77 -11.85
C LEU A 471 2.92 -17.38 -11.17
N ILE A 472 3.60 -16.41 -11.74
CA ILE A 472 4.79 -15.77 -11.15
C ILE A 472 4.45 -14.32 -10.91
N LEU A 473 4.38 -13.94 -9.64
CA LEU A 473 3.93 -12.61 -9.21
C LEU A 473 5.04 -11.95 -8.39
N ASP A 474 5.53 -10.80 -8.87
CA ASP A 474 6.59 -10.03 -8.23
C ASP A 474 6.01 -8.76 -7.62
N GLU A 475 5.87 -8.74 -6.28
CA GLU A 475 5.27 -7.65 -5.48
C GLU A 475 3.89 -7.21 -6.00
N PRO A 476 2.91 -8.12 -6.16
CA PRO A 476 1.64 -7.81 -6.82
C PRO A 476 0.72 -6.90 -5.98
N THR A 477 0.99 -6.73 -4.70
CA THR A 477 0.20 -5.89 -3.78
C THR A 477 0.54 -4.41 -3.86
N ASN A 478 1.71 -4.06 -4.41
CA ASN A 478 2.13 -2.67 -4.54
C ASN A 478 1.10 -1.85 -5.33
N HIS A 479 0.71 -0.70 -4.79
CA HIS A 479 -0.28 0.22 -5.36
C HIS A 479 -1.73 -0.30 -5.43
N LEU A 480 -2.03 -1.48 -4.89
CA LEU A 480 -3.40 -1.98 -4.78
C LEU A 480 -4.07 -1.42 -3.51
N ASP A 481 -5.39 -1.24 -3.57
CA ASP A 481 -6.17 -0.97 -2.37
C ASP A 481 -6.50 -2.27 -1.62
N LEU A 482 -6.88 -2.14 -0.35
CA LEU A 482 -7.23 -3.27 0.52
C LEU A 482 -8.26 -4.22 -0.11
N GLU A 483 -9.23 -3.68 -0.83
CA GLU A 483 -10.25 -4.48 -1.50
C GLU A 483 -9.68 -5.32 -2.65
N SER A 484 -8.73 -4.76 -3.39
CA SER A 484 -8.01 -5.47 -4.47
C SER A 484 -7.06 -6.52 -3.90
N ILE A 485 -6.36 -6.22 -2.80
CA ILE A 485 -5.49 -7.18 -2.10
C ILE A 485 -6.31 -8.36 -1.58
N ASN A 486 -7.44 -8.10 -0.93
CA ASN A 486 -8.34 -9.15 -0.47
C ASN A 486 -8.88 -10.02 -1.62
N ALA A 487 -9.25 -9.40 -2.75
CA ALA A 487 -9.71 -10.14 -3.93
C ALA A 487 -8.60 -11.01 -4.53
N LEU A 488 -7.36 -10.49 -4.58
CA LEU A 488 -6.17 -11.23 -5.02
C LEU A 488 -5.91 -12.44 -4.11
N ASN A 489 -5.89 -12.20 -2.80
CA ASN A 489 -5.66 -13.24 -1.80
C ASN A 489 -6.67 -14.39 -1.93
N GLN A 490 -7.97 -14.09 -1.97
CA GLN A 490 -9.02 -15.09 -2.16
C GLN A 490 -8.89 -15.85 -3.49
N SER A 491 -8.44 -15.17 -4.54
CA SER A 491 -8.22 -15.80 -5.84
C SER A 491 -7.04 -16.76 -5.82
N LEU A 492 -5.92 -16.35 -5.19
CA LEU A 492 -4.72 -17.18 -5.07
C LEU A 492 -4.93 -18.40 -4.16
N GLN A 493 -5.72 -18.27 -3.09
CA GLN A 493 -6.11 -19.41 -2.26
C GLN A 493 -6.87 -20.49 -3.06
N LYS A 494 -7.80 -20.05 -3.93
CA LYS A 494 -8.64 -20.94 -4.75
C LYS A 494 -7.95 -21.45 -6.01
N TYR A 495 -6.83 -20.84 -6.39
CA TYR A 495 -6.12 -21.23 -7.60
C TYR A 495 -5.42 -22.58 -7.40
N GLU A 496 -5.71 -23.55 -8.30
CA GLU A 496 -5.20 -24.92 -8.24
C GLU A 496 -3.85 -25.09 -8.96
N GLY A 497 -3.35 -24.07 -9.64
CA GLY A 497 -2.05 -24.08 -10.32
C GLY A 497 -0.89 -23.82 -9.36
N THR A 498 0.31 -23.75 -9.92
CA THR A 498 1.54 -23.46 -9.18
C THR A 498 1.74 -21.95 -9.11
N VAL A 499 2.15 -21.45 -7.95
CA VAL A 499 2.40 -20.02 -7.72
C VAL A 499 3.82 -19.80 -7.20
N LEU A 500 4.54 -18.84 -7.79
CA LEU A 500 5.75 -18.26 -7.23
C LEU A 500 5.41 -16.78 -6.92
N LEU A 501 5.50 -16.40 -5.67
CA LEU A 501 5.06 -15.09 -5.20
C LEU A 501 6.15 -14.41 -4.39
N VAL A 502 6.63 -13.25 -4.86
CA VAL A 502 7.41 -12.32 -4.05
C VAL A 502 6.43 -11.35 -3.42
N THR A 503 6.40 -11.30 -2.11
CA THR A 503 5.54 -10.35 -1.38
C THR A 503 6.06 -10.10 0.03
N HIS A 504 5.74 -8.93 0.55
CA HIS A 504 5.90 -8.55 1.96
C HIS A 504 4.55 -8.48 2.69
N ASP A 505 3.45 -8.77 2.00
CA ASP A 505 2.11 -8.81 2.57
C ASP A 505 1.92 -10.07 3.42
N GLN A 506 1.70 -9.87 4.71
CA GLN A 506 1.65 -10.96 5.69
C GLN A 506 0.43 -11.86 5.48
N ASP A 507 -0.75 -11.31 5.12
CA ASP A 507 -1.95 -12.11 4.83
C ASP A 507 -1.70 -13.07 3.66
N LEU A 508 -1.01 -12.61 2.60
CA LEU A 508 -0.65 -13.47 1.46
C LEU A 508 0.37 -14.55 1.84
N ILE A 509 1.35 -14.21 2.68
CA ILE A 509 2.35 -15.16 3.16
C ILE A 509 1.68 -16.28 3.95
N GLU A 510 0.81 -15.94 4.89
CA GLU A 510 0.18 -16.87 5.82
C GLU A 510 -0.92 -17.71 5.15
N GLU A 511 -1.77 -17.08 4.33
CA GLU A 511 -2.98 -17.72 3.81
C GLU A 511 -2.76 -18.43 2.46
N VAL A 512 -1.75 -18.03 1.67
CA VAL A 512 -1.48 -18.60 0.34
C VAL A 512 -0.28 -19.56 0.38
N GLY A 513 0.77 -19.22 1.14
CA GLY A 513 2.06 -19.92 1.11
C GLY A 513 1.99 -21.36 1.63
N THR A 514 2.40 -22.34 0.81
CA THR A 514 2.59 -23.73 1.21
C THR A 514 4.07 -24.12 1.30
N ARG A 515 4.95 -23.23 0.85
CA ARG A 515 6.39 -23.44 0.76
C ARG A 515 7.10 -22.10 0.74
N ILE A 516 8.29 -22.00 1.36
CA ILE A 516 9.02 -20.74 1.49
C ILE A 516 10.43 -20.90 0.94
N TRP A 517 10.83 -19.97 0.05
CA TRP A 517 12.21 -19.75 -0.32
C TRP A 517 12.72 -18.51 0.40
N HIS A 518 13.55 -18.71 1.40
CA HIS A 518 14.11 -17.62 2.19
C HIS A 518 15.50 -17.24 1.69
N PHE A 519 15.65 -15.94 1.40
CA PHE A 519 16.90 -15.32 0.95
C PHE A 519 17.60 -14.66 2.13
N GLU A 520 18.76 -15.19 2.50
CA GLU A 520 19.56 -14.66 3.59
C GLU A 520 21.04 -14.79 3.25
N HIS A 521 21.83 -13.71 3.42
CA HIS A 521 23.27 -13.66 3.18
C HIS A 521 23.72 -14.27 1.83
N GLY A 522 22.99 -13.97 0.76
CA GLY A 522 23.27 -14.49 -0.58
C GLY A 522 22.97 -15.99 -0.75
N LYS A 523 22.30 -16.62 0.20
CA LYS A 523 21.88 -18.02 0.13
C LYS A 523 20.35 -18.11 0.04
N VAL A 524 19.86 -19.05 -0.76
CA VAL A 524 18.43 -19.36 -0.83
C VAL A 524 18.19 -20.70 -0.14
N THR A 525 17.35 -20.69 0.88
CA THR A 525 16.94 -21.90 1.62
C THR A 525 15.50 -22.25 1.29
N ASP A 526 15.23 -23.54 1.11
CA ASP A 526 13.92 -24.07 0.72
C ASP A 526 13.25 -24.77 1.91
N HIS A 527 12.16 -24.19 2.41
CA HIS A 527 11.33 -24.71 3.48
C HIS A 527 10.03 -25.26 2.94
N LYS A 528 9.79 -26.55 3.15
CA LYS A 528 8.53 -27.21 2.79
C LYS A 528 7.59 -27.15 3.98
N GLY A 529 6.55 -26.35 3.88
CA GLY A 529 5.56 -26.11 4.93
C GLY A 529 5.04 -24.68 4.92
N PRO A 530 3.95 -24.41 5.67
CA PRO A 530 3.38 -23.08 5.81
C PRO A 530 4.27 -22.14 6.65
N TYR A 531 3.95 -20.86 6.64
CA TYR A 531 4.72 -19.82 7.31
C TYR A 531 4.85 -20.03 8.83
N GLU A 532 3.81 -20.53 9.47
CA GLU A 532 3.84 -20.82 10.92
C GLU A 532 4.92 -21.84 11.30
N GLU A 533 5.07 -22.92 10.52
CA GLU A 533 6.12 -23.93 10.74
C GLU A 533 7.51 -23.36 10.53
N TYR A 534 7.65 -22.48 9.52
CA TYR A 534 8.90 -21.77 9.25
C TYR A 534 9.30 -20.87 10.44
N GLN A 535 8.37 -20.08 10.98
CA GLN A 535 8.61 -19.23 12.15
C GLN A 535 9.05 -20.06 13.39
N GLN A 536 8.39 -21.19 13.63
CA GLN A 536 8.76 -22.09 14.72
C GLN A 536 10.19 -22.63 14.57
N GLN A 537 10.60 -23.00 13.34
CA GLN A 537 11.97 -23.45 13.07
C GLN A 537 13.00 -22.34 13.30
N LEU A 538 12.73 -21.10 12.88
CA LEU A 538 13.60 -19.95 13.18
C LEU A 538 13.74 -19.72 14.69
N ALA A 539 12.64 -19.74 15.43
CA ALA A 539 12.66 -19.56 16.88
C ALA A 539 13.42 -20.66 17.63
N MET A 540 13.44 -21.89 17.08
CA MET A 540 14.24 -23.00 17.61
C MET A 540 15.73 -22.88 17.27
N SER A 541 16.07 -22.32 16.10
CA SER A 541 17.45 -22.14 15.65
C SER A 541 18.16 -20.95 16.34
N ALA A 542 17.39 -19.99 16.85
CA ALA A 542 17.89 -18.82 17.58
C ALA A 542 18.15 -19.09 19.08
N LYS A 543 17.76 -20.24 19.60
CA LYS A 543 18.06 -20.73 20.97
C LYS A 543 19.28 -21.65 20.97
#